data_c7c31b3e31d69b955f8300c7023d7a52
#
_entry.id   c7c31b3e31d69b955f8300c7023d7a52
#
_cell.length_a   1.000
_cell.length_b   1.000
_cell.length_c   1.000
_cell.angle_alpha   90.00
_cell.angle_beta   90.00
_cell.angle_gamma   90.00
#
_symmetry.space_group_name_H-M   'P 1'
#
loop_
_entity.id
_entity.type
_entity.pdbx_description
1 polymer ?
#
loop_
_entity_poly.entity_id
_entity_poly.type
_entity_poly.pdbx_seq_one_letter_code
_entity_poly.pdbx_strand_id
1 'polypeptide(L)'
;MASRCLMTDALPPDQESADQALRLLLLAIAGPNYSGALKEGNVAQQIDRCLNWVKAEASEAASLVDSCVPHGKPMLAQAQKRLEVLESLKLLQRLAASHFAES
;
A
#
# COMPACT_ATOMS: atom_id res chain seq x y z
N MET A 1 -7.31 4.22 -33.55
CA MET A 1 -6.06 3.51 -33.31
C MET A 1 -5.33 4.00 -32.06
N ALA A 2 -5.09 5.30 -31.95
CA ALA A 2 -4.39 5.86 -30.79
C ALA A 2 -5.12 5.58 -29.48
N SER A 3 -6.45 5.68 -29.46
CA SER A 3 -7.23 5.44 -28.26
C SER A 3 -7.14 3.99 -27.81
N ARG A 4 -7.06 3.04 -28.75
CA ARG A 4 -6.91 1.64 -28.42
C ARG A 4 -5.56 1.36 -27.77
N CYS A 5 -4.50 1.99 -28.28
CA CYS A 5 -3.17 1.82 -27.70
C CYS A 5 -3.11 2.38 -26.29
N LEU A 6 -3.77 3.52 -26.05
CA LEU A 6 -3.83 4.11 -24.73
C LEU A 6 -4.56 3.21 -23.72
N MET A 7 -5.64 2.56 -24.14
CA MET A 7 -6.37 1.65 -23.28
C MET A 7 -5.53 0.40 -22.95
N THR A 8 -4.81 -0.11 -23.95
CA THR A 8 -3.93 -1.27 -23.77
C THR A 8 -2.79 -0.92 -22.82
N ASP A 9 -2.21 0.28 -22.96
CA ASP A 9 -1.09 0.72 -22.13
C ASP A 9 -1.50 0.98 -20.68
N ALA A 10 -2.79 1.22 -20.43
CA ALA A 10 -3.29 1.45 -19.08
C ALA A 10 -3.28 0.18 -18.22
N LEU A 11 -3.27 -0.99 -18.85
CA LEU A 11 -3.28 -2.27 -18.14
C LEU A 11 -1.88 -2.89 -18.19
N PRO A 12 -1.37 -3.40 -17.05
CA PRO A 12 -0.08 -4.07 -17.06
C PRO A 12 -0.16 -5.36 -17.90
N PRO A 13 0.86 -5.64 -18.71
CA PRO A 13 0.85 -6.80 -19.60
C PRO A 13 1.10 -8.13 -18.87
N ASP A 14 1.75 -8.09 -17.71
CA ASP A 14 2.10 -9.29 -16.96
C ASP A 14 2.16 -8.98 -15.46
N GLN A 15 2.34 -10.03 -14.67
CA GLN A 15 2.38 -9.90 -13.21
C GLN A 15 3.57 -9.06 -12.74
N GLU A 16 4.71 -9.18 -13.38
CA GLU A 16 5.89 -8.41 -13.01
C GLU A 16 5.64 -6.91 -13.13
N SER A 17 5.01 -6.50 -14.23
CA SER A 17 4.65 -5.10 -14.45
C SER A 17 3.60 -4.62 -13.43
N ALA A 18 2.64 -5.48 -13.12
CA ALA A 18 1.63 -5.19 -12.10
C ALA A 18 2.28 -5.03 -10.73
N ASP A 19 3.21 -5.92 -10.37
CA ASP A 19 3.92 -5.86 -9.10
C ASP A 19 4.76 -4.59 -9.00
N GLN A 20 5.40 -4.17 -10.08
CA GLN A 20 6.16 -2.91 -10.11
C GLN A 20 5.26 -1.71 -9.89
N ALA A 21 4.10 -1.68 -10.55
CA ALA A 21 3.14 -0.60 -10.36
C ALA A 21 2.66 -0.54 -8.91
N LEU A 22 2.38 -1.70 -8.31
CA LEU A 22 1.97 -1.78 -6.91
C LEU A 22 3.08 -1.31 -5.97
N ARG A 23 4.34 -1.64 -6.27
CA ARG A 23 5.47 -1.16 -5.47
C ARG A 23 5.62 0.35 -5.52
N LEU A 24 5.43 0.95 -6.69
CA LEU A 24 5.47 2.40 -6.83
C LEU A 24 4.36 3.06 -6.02
N LEU A 25 3.15 2.50 -6.07
CA LEU A 25 2.03 2.99 -5.27
C LEU A 25 2.32 2.84 -3.78
N LEU A 26 2.87 1.69 -3.39
CA LEU A 26 3.23 1.42 -2.00
C LEU A 26 4.27 2.42 -1.50
N LEU A 27 5.28 2.70 -2.30
CA LEU A 27 6.30 3.68 -1.96
C LEU A 27 5.70 5.08 -1.79
N ALA A 28 4.77 5.46 -2.67
CA ALA A 28 4.10 6.76 -2.58
C ALA A 28 3.25 6.88 -1.31
N ILE A 29 2.57 5.79 -0.92
CA ILE A 29 1.72 5.78 0.28
C ILE A 29 2.56 5.76 1.54
N ALA A 30 3.56 4.88 1.58
CA ALA A 30 4.38 4.65 2.76
C ALA A 30 5.39 5.77 3.00
N GLY A 31 5.92 6.36 1.93
CA GLY A 31 6.91 7.41 2.02
C GLY A 31 8.27 6.89 2.49
N PRO A 32 9.21 7.82 2.77
CA PRO A 32 10.58 7.43 3.09
C PRO A 32 10.75 6.68 4.41
N ASN A 33 9.80 6.84 5.33
CA ASN A 33 9.88 6.19 6.64
C ASN A 33 9.80 4.67 6.56
N TYR A 34 9.19 4.15 5.50
CA TYR A 34 9.00 2.71 5.33
C TYR A 34 9.90 2.12 4.25
N SER A 35 10.85 2.89 3.74
CA SER A 35 11.71 2.44 2.64
C SER A 35 12.46 1.15 2.96
N GLY A 36 12.82 0.94 4.24
CA GLY A 36 13.47 -0.31 4.66
C GLY A 36 12.60 -1.54 4.47
N ALA A 37 11.29 -1.41 4.66
CA ALA A 37 10.35 -2.51 4.50
C ALA A 37 10.18 -2.90 3.02
N LEU A 38 10.57 -2.04 2.10
CA LEU A 38 10.40 -2.24 0.66
C LEU A 38 11.62 -2.88 -0.02
N LYS A 39 12.69 -3.17 0.74
CA LYS A 39 13.94 -3.66 0.19
C LYS A 39 13.96 -5.15 -0.08
N GLU A 40 13.19 -5.92 0.66
CA GLU A 40 13.24 -7.37 0.60
C GLU A 40 11.86 -7.98 0.44
N GLY A 41 11.82 -9.11 -0.22
CA GLY A 41 10.61 -9.88 -0.40
C GLY A 41 9.80 -9.47 -1.62
N ASN A 42 8.69 -10.16 -1.84
CA ASN A 42 7.78 -9.82 -2.94
C ASN A 42 6.84 -8.69 -2.50
N VAL A 43 6.04 -8.20 -3.45
CA VAL A 43 5.17 -7.06 -3.20
C VAL A 43 4.12 -7.36 -2.11
N ALA A 44 3.60 -8.59 -2.07
CA ALA A 44 2.63 -8.99 -1.04
C ALA A 44 3.24 -8.88 0.36
N GLN A 45 4.47 -9.36 0.53
CA GLN A 45 5.18 -9.26 1.80
C GLN A 45 5.48 -7.82 2.17
N GLN A 46 5.83 -7.00 1.19
CA GLN A 46 6.11 -5.58 1.40
C GLN A 46 4.86 -4.84 1.86
N ILE A 47 3.71 -5.13 1.24
CA ILE A 47 2.43 -4.55 1.66
C ILE A 47 2.11 -4.96 3.10
N ASP A 48 2.28 -6.23 3.44
CA ASP A 48 2.00 -6.72 4.79
C ASP A 48 2.89 -6.07 5.85
N ARG A 49 4.17 -5.85 5.55
CA ARG A 49 5.08 -5.16 6.46
C ARG A 49 4.63 -3.71 6.70
N CYS A 50 4.25 -3.01 5.63
CA CYS A 50 3.74 -1.65 5.76
C CYS A 50 2.44 -1.60 6.55
N LEU A 51 1.54 -2.56 6.32
CA LEU A 51 0.31 -2.68 7.10
C LEU A 51 0.60 -2.85 8.58
N ASN A 52 1.54 -3.73 8.94
CA ASN A 52 1.90 -3.96 10.33
C ASN A 52 2.48 -2.71 10.99
N TRP A 53 3.32 -1.99 10.26
CA TRP A 53 3.90 -0.74 10.76
C TRP A 53 2.83 0.32 11.01
N VAL A 54 1.92 0.50 10.05
CA VAL A 54 0.87 1.50 10.19
C VAL A 54 -0.12 1.11 11.28
N LYS A 55 -0.40 -0.18 11.46
CA LYS A 55 -1.21 -0.66 12.58
C LYS A 55 -0.56 -0.31 13.92
N ALA A 56 0.75 -0.47 14.03
CA ALA A 56 1.49 -0.10 15.24
C ALA A 56 1.42 1.41 15.49
N GLU A 57 1.57 2.21 14.43
CA GLU A 57 1.43 3.67 14.53
C GLU A 57 0.02 4.08 14.96
N ALA A 58 -1.00 3.41 14.41
CA ALA A 58 -2.39 3.69 14.78
C ALA A 58 -2.64 3.36 16.26
N SER A 59 -2.09 2.26 16.74
CA SER A 59 -2.19 1.86 18.14
C SER A 59 -1.52 2.89 19.06
N GLU A 60 -0.34 3.34 18.70
CA GLU A 60 0.39 4.38 19.45
C GLU A 60 -0.38 5.69 19.44
N ALA A 61 -0.91 6.08 18.29
CA ALA A 61 -1.70 7.30 18.16
C ALA A 61 -2.97 7.24 19.00
N ALA A 62 -3.62 6.09 19.06
CA ALA A 62 -4.82 5.88 19.89
C ALA A 62 -4.46 6.06 21.36
N SER A 63 -3.32 5.55 21.81
CA SER A 63 -2.84 5.76 23.18
C SER A 63 -2.61 7.23 23.48
N LEU A 64 -2.06 7.98 22.52
CA LEU A 64 -1.85 9.42 22.68
C LEU A 64 -3.16 10.18 22.78
N VAL A 65 -4.18 9.76 22.02
CA VAL A 65 -5.52 10.36 22.12
C VAL A 65 -6.10 10.10 23.50
N ASP A 66 -5.99 8.87 24.00
CA ASP A 66 -6.50 8.51 25.34
C ASP A 66 -5.78 9.29 26.43
N SER A 67 -4.52 9.66 26.23
CA SER A 67 -3.73 10.45 27.17
C SER A 67 -3.90 11.96 26.96
N CYS A 68 -4.83 12.37 26.11
CA CYS A 68 -5.13 13.78 25.80
C CYS A 68 -3.95 14.56 25.23
N VAL A 69 -3.07 13.87 24.48
CA VAL A 69 -1.95 14.53 23.81
C VAL A 69 -2.47 15.20 22.52
N PRO A 70 -2.22 16.51 22.32
CA PRO A 70 -2.85 17.25 21.20
C PRO A 70 -2.55 16.69 19.81
N HIS A 71 -1.36 16.16 19.57
CA HIS A 71 -1.01 15.64 18.26
C HIS A 71 -1.49 14.21 18.00
N GLY A 72 -2.13 13.58 19.00
CA GLY A 72 -2.63 12.21 18.86
C GLY A 72 -3.74 12.07 17.83
N LYS A 73 -4.70 13.00 17.82
CA LYS A 73 -5.84 12.94 16.88
C LYS A 73 -5.43 13.01 15.41
N PRO A 74 -4.62 14.01 14.99
CA PRO A 74 -4.20 14.05 13.58
C PRO A 74 -3.30 12.88 13.20
N MET A 75 -2.49 12.39 14.12
CA MET A 75 -1.65 11.23 13.90
C MET A 75 -2.49 9.98 13.67
N LEU A 76 -3.52 9.78 14.50
CA LEU A 76 -4.46 8.66 14.36
C LEU A 76 -5.22 8.73 13.03
N ALA A 77 -5.71 9.91 12.67
CA ALA A 77 -6.42 10.11 11.41
C ALA A 77 -5.56 9.75 10.20
N GLN A 78 -4.29 10.16 10.21
CA GLN A 78 -3.35 9.82 9.15
C GLN A 78 -3.09 8.33 9.07
N ALA A 79 -2.88 7.68 10.21
CA ALA A 79 -2.63 6.25 10.27
C ALA A 79 -3.84 5.46 9.76
N GLN A 80 -5.05 5.85 10.13
CA GLN A 80 -6.28 5.22 9.67
C GLN A 80 -6.45 5.35 8.15
N LYS A 81 -6.14 6.52 7.61
CA LYS A 81 -6.20 6.76 6.16
C LYS A 81 -5.22 5.86 5.41
N ARG A 82 -3.99 5.76 5.91
CA ARG A 82 -2.98 4.89 5.32
C ARG A 82 -3.39 3.43 5.38
N LEU A 83 -4.00 3.00 6.49
CA LEU A 83 -4.50 1.64 6.62
C LEU A 83 -5.53 1.31 5.55
N GLU A 84 -6.50 2.20 5.34
CA GLU A 84 -7.53 1.99 4.31
C GLU A 84 -6.92 1.83 2.93
N VAL A 85 -5.98 2.70 2.58
CA VAL A 85 -5.33 2.66 1.27
C VAL A 85 -4.47 1.40 1.13
N LEU A 86 -3.73 1.02 2.16
CA LEU A 86 -2.91 -0.18 2.14
C LEU A 86 -3.74 -1.46 2.04
N GLU A 87 -4.89 -1.51 2.70
CA GLU A 87 -5.80 -2.64 2.59
C GLU A 87 -6.38 -2.75 1.18
N SER A 88 -6.71 -1.62 0.56
CA SER A 88 -7.13 -1.59 -0.83
C SER A 88 -6.01 -2.08 -1.77
N LEU A 89 -4.79 -1.66 -1.50
CA LEU A 89 -3.63 -2.08 -2.27
C LEU A 89 -3.39 -3.58 -2.15
N LYS A 90 -3.57 -4.12 -0.95
CA LYS A 90 -3.47 -5.56 -0.72
C LYS A 90 -4.51 -6.33 -1.52
N LEU A 91 -5.74 -5.82 -1.56
CA LEU A 91 -6.80 -6.43 -2.36
C LEU A 91 -6.46 -6.41 -3.84
N LEU A 92 -5.97 -5.27 -4.33
CA LEU A 92 -5.54 -5.15 -5.73
C LEU A 92 -4.41 -6.14 -6.05
N GLN A 93 -3.47 -6.31 -5.16
CA GLN A 93 -2.38 -7.26 -5.33
C GLN A 93 -2.91 -8.69 -5.44
N ARG A 94 -3.86 -9.07 -4.60
CA ARG A 94 -4.48 -10.40 -4.64
C ARG A 94 -5.24 -10.63 -5.94
N LEU A 95 -5.98 -9.63 -6.38
CA LEU A 95 -6.73 -9.70 -7.64
C LEU A 95 -5.78 -9.82 -8.84
N ALA A 96 -4.70 -9.06 -8.84
CA ALA A 96 -3.69 -9.14 -9.89
C ALA A 96 -3.02 -10.51 -9.92
N ALA A 97 -2.63 -11.03 -8.76
CA ALA A 97 -2.01 -12.34 -8.66
C ALA A 97 -2.95 -13.44 -9.18
N SER A 98 -4.22 -13.37 -8.80
CA SER A 98 -5.24 -14.32 -9.26
C SER A 98 -5.44 -14.23 -10.78
N HIS A 99 -5.52 -13.00 -11.29
CA HIS A 99 -5.71 -12.76 -12.73
C HIS A 99 -4.58 -13.38 -13.56
N PHE A 100 -3.33 -13.11 -13.18
CA PHE A 100 -2.18 -13.59 -13.92
C PHE A 100 -1.90 -15.08 -13.70
N ALA A 101 -2.31 -15.61 -12.55
CA ALA A 101 -2.19 -17.05 -12.29
C ALA A 101 -3.12 -17.87 -13.18
N GLU A 102 -4.27 -17.32 -13.54
CA GLU A 102 -5.24 -17.98 -14.43
C GLU A 102 -4.87 -17.85 -15.91
N SER A 103 -3.95 -16.99 -16.23
CA SER A 103 -3.47 -16.80 -17.60
C SER A 103 -2.43 -17.83 -17.96
#